data_4213d7fba395e3533e9e260bf3e46832
#
_entry.id   4213d7fba395e3533e9e260bf3e46832
#
_cell.length_a   1.000
_cell.length_b   1.000
_cell.length_c   1.000
_cell.angle_alpha   90.00
_cell.angle_beta   90.00
_cell.angle_gamma   90.00
#
_symmetry.space_group_name_H-M   'P 1'
#
loop_
_entity.id
_entity.type
_entity.pdbx_description
1 polymer ?
#
loop_
_entity_poly.entity_id
_entity_poly.type
_entity_poly.pdbx_seq_one_letter_code
_entity_poly.pdbx_strand_id
1 'polypeptide(L)'
;MHALLPTVRHRLTAGLVAALALAALTACGSASARENADGEVTTIRYQSYAGQVDVLQLADALGYLDGLTLKKVGDVTGGPQSVQALTSHQVDISASCFFGSIAQLVATGAPIKAVVSTYGSSDSISSGIVTLRGSSISSAKDLVGKKVAVNTLGANAEAVIDTWLKKSGLSSDQIKQVTLVPLPPLNTIQALQRHQVDAADIGSGQIKATEATGVKLQTLVKDTDVVGPYNGGGFAMTDDFLKQNPRTSQTLVTGVAKAVRYIEAHDRAQVLKIYDAWLKNHGYGDYVEAVDQNWAGTTGVATKKTAAISAGDISLWLDWLADRGDVDPSKITATDVYTNAYNALAKKD
;
A
#
# COMPACT_ATOMS: atom_id res chain seq x y z
N MET A 1 15.63 -82.33 -22.24
CA MET A 1 15.91 -83.00 -20.96
C MET A 1 15.70 -81.96 -19.87
N HIS A 2 14.60 -82.04 -19.21
CA HIS A 2 14.35 -82.50 -17.83
C HIS A 2 15.13 -81.62 -16.84
N ALA A 3 14.66 -80.99 -15.75
CA ALA A 3 13.46 -81.25 -14.96
C ALA A 3 13.25 -80.07 -13.98
N LEU A 4 12.02 -79.74 -13.70
CA LEU A 4 11.34 -79.74 -12.39
C LEU A 4 11.66 -78.66 -11.36
N LEU A 5 10.61 -77.94 -11.05
CA LEU A 5 10.24 -77.15 -9.86
C LEU A 5 10.51 -77.87 -8.50
N PRO A 6 10.55 -77.12 -7.38
CA PRO A 6 9.26 -76.90 -6.76
C PRO A 6 9.08 -75.52 -6.07
N THR A 7 7.80 -75.18 -6.04
CA THR A 7 7.12 -74.25 -5.14
C THR A 7 7.46 -74.41 -3.66
N VAL A 8 7.39 -73.33 -2.86
CA VAL A 8 6.70 -73.26 -1.57
C VAL A 8 6.80 -71.85 -0.95
N ARG A 9 5.62 -71.19 -0.79
CA ARG A 9 5.12 -70.37 0.34
C ARG A 9 6.01 -69.31 0.98
N HIS A 10 5.68 -68.04 0.80
CA HIS A 10 5.57 -67.07 1.88
C HIS A 10 4.43 -66.07 1.57
N ARG A 11 3.22 -66.45 1.99
CA ARG A 11 2.14 -65.51 2.32
C ARG A 11 2.28 -65.27 3.81
N LEU A 12 2.30 -63.97 4.22
CA LEU A 12 2.17 -63.44 5.57
C LEU A 12 3.34 -62.52 5.96
N THR A 13 3.53 -61.40 5.27
CA THR A 13 4.17 -60.19 5.82
C THR A 13 3.81 -58.91 5.07
N ALA A 14 2.72 -58.89 4.31
CA ALA A 14 2.29 -57.70 3.56
C ALA A 14 1.29 -56.81 4.29
N GLY A 15 0.98 -57.07 5.58
CA GLY A 15 -0.07 -56.38 6.33
C GLY A 15 0.38 -55.29 7.30
N LEU A 16 1.69 -55.17 7.58
CA LEU A 16 2.15 -54.21 8.61
C LEU A 16 2.93 -53.01 8.09
N VAL A 17 3.26 -52.94 6.80
CA VAL A 17 4.00 -51.82 6.21
C VAL A 17 3.02 -50.77 5.59
N ALA A 18 1.80 -51.15 5.30
CA ALA A 18 0.79 -50.22 4.73
C ALA A 18 0.16 -49.28 5.78
N ALA A 19 0.21 -49.61 7.07
CA ALA A 19 -0.36 -48.79 8.15
C ALA A 19 0.58 -47.67 8.65
N LEU A 20 1.87 -47.74 8.39
CA LEU A 20 2.83 -46.68 8.75
C LEU A 20 3.05 -45.64 7.64
N ALA A 21 2.60 -45.89 6.40
CA ALA A 21 2.74 -44.95 5.29
C ALA A 21 1.60 -43.95 5.23
N LEU A 22 0.45 -44.14 5.88
CA LEU A 22 -0.68 -43.19 5.92
C LEU A 22 -0.55 -42.15 7.06
N ALA A 23 0.37 -42.32 8.02
CA ALA A 23 0.58 -41.33 9.08
C ALA A 23 1.62 -40.24 8.70
N ALA A 24 2.30 -40.37 7.57
CA ALA A 24 3.35 -39.43 7.15
C ALA A 24 2.88 -38.38 6.13
N LEU A 25 1.61 -38.40 5.68
CA LEU A 25 1.06 -37.47 4.70
C LEU A 25 0.27 -36.30 5.29
N THR A 26 0.21 -36.20 6.63
CA THR A 26 -0.42 -35.05 7.31
C THR A 26 0.59 -34.03 7.86
N ALA A 27 1.87 -34.13 7.52
CA ALA A 27 2.91 -33.21 7.96
C ALA A 27 3.43 -32.27 6.86
N CYS A 28 2.63 -31.93 5.85
CA CYS A 28 2.78 -30.67 5.14
C CYS A 28 2.02 -29.62 5.96
N GLY A 29 2.54 -29.33 7.15
CA GLY A 29 2.10 -28.27 8.01
C GLY A 29 2.36 -26.95 7.31
N SER A 30 1.28 -26.31 6.82
CA SER A 30 1.19 -24.89 6.83
C SER A 30 1.81 -24.42 8.15
N ALA A 31 2.81 -23.55 8.10
CA ALA A 31 3.34 -22.95 9.34
C ALA A 31 2.11 -22.36 10.05
N SER A 32 1.69 -23.02 11.12
CA SER A 32 0.48 -22.68 11.84
C SER A 32 0.62 -21.22 12.23
N ALA A 33 -0.25 -20.37 11.70
CA ALA A 33 -0.41 -19.02 12.20
C ALA A 33 -0.60 -19.18 13.72
N ARG A 34 0.24 -18.52 14.53
CA ARG A 34 0.00 -18.52 15.98
C ARG A 34 -1.35 -17.91 16.22
N GLU A 35 -2.19 -18.61 16.96
CA GLU A 35 -3.50 -18.13 17.35
C GLU A 35 -3.45 -17.68 18.82
N ASN A 36 -4.27 -16.70 19.18
CA ASN A 36 -4.49 -16.30 20.57
C ASN A 36 -5.46 -17.27 21.27
N ALA A 37 -5.79 -16.99 22.53
CA ALA A 37 -6.70 -17.80 23.32
C ALA A 37 -8.13 -17.88 22.72
N ASP A 38 -8.49 -16.96 21.83
CA ASP A 38 -9.78 -16.88 21.16
C ASP A 38 -9.76 -17.56 19.78
N GLY A 39 -8.63 -18.17 19.37
CA GLY A 39 -8.46 -18.80 18.06
C GLY A 39 -8.21 -17.80 16.91
N GLU A 40 -7.90 -16.52 17.23
CA GLU A 40 -7.61 -15.50 16.22
C GLU A 40 -6.13 -15.49 15.86
N VAL A 41 -5.84 -15.18 14.60
CA VAL A 41 -4.48 -15.05 14.06
C VAL A 41 -3.69 -13.95 14.79
N THR A 42 -2.47 -14.27 15.24
CA THR A 42 -1.55 -13.32 15.90
C THR A 42 -0.31 -12.99 15.07
N THR A 43 -0.03 -13.77 14.02
CA THR A 43 1.07 -13.47 13.09
C THR A 43 0.51 -12.84 11.82
N ILE A 44 0.77 -11.55 11.61
CA ILE A 44 0.21 -10.74 10.53
C ILE A 44 1.17 -10.68 9.36
N ARG A 45 0.77 -11.23 8.22
CA ARG A 45 1.53 -11.16 6.97
C ARG A 45 1.25 -9.83 6.29
N TYR A 46 2.28 -9.11 5.89
CA TYR A 46 2.17 -7.80 5.27
C TYR A 46 3.28 -7.53 4.26
N GLN A 47 3.08 -6.51 3.43
CA GLN A 47 4.06 -5.92 2.54
C GLN A 47 4.27 -4.45 2.91
N SER A 48 5.44 -3.87 2.55
CA SER A 48 5.75 -2.47 2.82
C SER A 48 6.42 -1.79 1.62
N TYR A 49 6.59 -0.48 1.70
CA TYR A 49 7.37 0.31 0.73
C TYR A 49 8.77 0.53 1.25
N ALA A 50 9.78 0.25 0.41
CA ALA A 50 11.16 0.61 0.73
C ALA A 50 11.35 2.14 0.76
N GLY A 51 12.14 2.64 1.69
CA GLY A 51 12.54 4.05 1.74
C GLY A 51 11.48 5.03 2.26
N GLN A 52 10.45 4.54 2.95
CA GLN A 52 9.41 5.32 3.62
C GLN A 52 9.21 4.82 5.06
N VAL A 53 8.68 5.67 5.92
CA VAL A 53 8.18 5.22 7.23
C VAL A 53 6.88 4.45 7.00
N ASP A 54 6.91 3.15 7.26
CA ASP A 54 5.71 2.31 7.25
C ASP A 54 5.00 2.43 8.60
N VAL A 55 3.75 2.88 8.56
CA VAL A 55 2.98 3.17 9.78
C VAL A 55 2.66 1.92 10.59
N LEU A 56 2.54 0.74 9.94
CA LEU A 56 2.33 -0.54 10.63
C LEU A 56 3.59 -0.96 11.40
N GLN A 57 4.76 -0.85 10.76
CA GLN A 57 6.04 -1.11 11.41
C GLN A 57 6.32 -0.12 12.55
N LEU A 58 5.97 1.16 12.37
CA LEU A 58 6.06 2.14 13.44
C LEU A 58 5.10 1.84 14.59
N ALA A 59 3.89 1.33 14.31
CA ALA A 59 2.97 0.90 15.36
C ALA A 59 3.55 -0.23 16.21
N ASP A 60 4.26 -1.17 15.57
CA ASP A 60 5.01 -2.23 16.27
C ASP A 60 6.18 -1.66 17.08
N ALA A 61 6.98 -0.77 16.49
CA ALA A 61 8.09 -0.09 17.16
C ALA A 61 7.66 0.69 18.43
N LEU A 62 6.43 1.21 18.42
CA LEU A 62 5.83 1.95 19.54
C LEU A 62 5.10 1.05 20.55
N GLY A 63 5.08 -0.28 20.32
CA GLY A 63 4.39 -1.23 21.21
C GLY A 63 2.85 -1.13 21.14
N TYR A 64 2.29 -0.66 20.00
CA TYR A 64 0.84 -0.51 19.86
C TYR A 64 0.15 -1.75 19.29
N LEU A 65 0.92 -2.80 18.95
CA LEU A 65 0.43 -4.06 18.38
C LEU A 65 0.54 -5.22 19.39
N ASP A 66 0.18 -4.96 20.65
CA ASP A 66 0.30 -5.91 21.75
C ASP A 66 -0.27 -7.31 21.39
N GLY A 67 0.55 -8.34 21.60
CA GLY A 67 0.21 -9.73 21.28
C GLY A 67 0.27 -10.11 19.80
N LEU A 68 0.59 -9.18 18.89
CA LEU A 68 0.76 -9.47 17.47
C LEU A 68 2.22 -9.55 17.07
N THR A 69 2.50 -10.34 16.05
CA THR A 69 3.83 -10.45 15.42
C THR A 69 3.71 -10.10 13.95
N LEU A 70 4.55 -9.19 13.47
CA LEU A 70 4.58 -8.81 12.05
C LEU A 70 5.48 -9.76 11.26
N LYS A 71 4.97 -10.29 10.14
CA LYS A 71 5.73 -11.09 9.17
C LYS A 71 5.72 -10.40 7.82
N LYS A 72 6.80 -9.68 7.50
CA LYS A 72 6.99 -9.09 6.19
C LYS A 72 7.18 -10.19 5.14
N VAL A 73 6.39 -10.15 4.06
CA VAL A 73 6.48 -11.12 2.97
C VAL A 73 7.12 -10.53 1.71
N GLY A 74 7.37 -9.23 1.67
CA GLY A 74 8.06 -8.55 0.58
C GLY A 74 7.84 -7.05 0.57
N ASP A 75 8.45 -6.40 -0.42
CA ASP A 75 8.24 -4.99 -0.74
C ASP A 75 7.31 -4.84 -1.94
N VAL A 76 6.64 -3.70 -2.01
CA VAL A 76 5.77 -3.32 -3.12
C VAL A 76 6.20 -1.99 -3.71
N THR A 77 5.89 -1.79 -4.99
CA THR A 77 6.11 -0.52 -5.69
C THR A 77 4.84 0.33 -5.79
N GLY A 78 3.68 -0.27 -5.57
CA GLY A 78 2.39 0.41 -5.64
C GLY A 78 1.24 -0.34 -4.97
N GLY A 79 0.20 0.41 -4.60
CA GLY A 79 -0.99 -0.11 -3.93
C GLY A 79 -1.72 -1.23 -4.67
N PRO A 80 -1.96 -1.15 -5.99
CA PRO A 80 -2.63 -2.22 -6.75
C PRO A 80 -1.98 -3.59 -6.56
N GLN A 81 -0.64 -3.67 -6.55
CA GLN A 81 0.09 -4.92 -6.28
C GLN A 81 -0.24 -5.48 -4.89
N SER A 82 -0.29 -4.61 -3.87
CA SER A 82 -0.57 -5.04 -2.50
C SER A 82 -2.01 -5.50 -2.31
N VAL A 83 -2.98 -4.82 -2.94
CA VAL A 83 -4.38 -5.24 -2.85
C VAL A 83 -4.60 -6.55 -3.59
N GLN A 84 -3.88 -6.81 -4.68
CA GLN A 84 -3.89 -8.12 -5.35
C GLN A 84 -3.34 -9.21 -4.42
N ALA A 85 -2.25 -8.96 -3.69
CA ALA A 85 -1.72 -9.89 -2.70
C ALA A 85 -2.72 -10.15 -1.56
N LEU A 86 -3.48 -9.12 -1.15
CA LEU A 86 -4.55 -9.24 -0.15
C LEU A 86 -5.69 -10.14 -0.65
N THR A 87 -6.22 -9.87 -1.84
CA THR A 87 -7.34 -10.64 -2.42
C THR A 87 -6.96 -12.08 -2.75
N SER A 88 -5.67 -12.37 -2.97
CA SER A 88 -5.15 -13.72 -3.14
C SER A 88 -4.66 -14.37 -1.83
N HIS A 89 -4.96 -13.78 -0.67
CA HIS A 89 -4.62 -14.27 0.67
C HIS A 89 -3.11 -14.48 0.92
N GLN A 90 -2.25 -13.78 0.18
CA GLN A 90 -0.81 -13.79 0.42
C GLN A 90 -0.43 -12.91 1.61
N VAL A 91 -1.22 -11.88 1.90
CA VAL A 91 -1.11 -11.00 3.06
C VAL A 91 -2.44 -10.92 3.80
N ASP A 92 -2.40 -10.52 5.08
CA ASP A 92 -3.57 -10.36 5.95
C ASP A 92 -4.03 -8.90 6.01
N ILE A 93 -3.10 -7.98 5.75
CA ILE A 93 -3.35 -6.54 5.59
C ILE A 93 -2.57 -6.04 4.38
N SER A 94 -3.18 -5.18 3.58
CA SER A 94 -2.48 -4.56 2.44
C SER A 94 -1.36 -3.63 2.93
N ALA A 95 -0.38 -3.32 2.08
CA ALA A 95 0.39 -2.09 2.27
C ALA A 95 -0.54 -0.87 2.11
N SER A 96 -0.04 0.30 2.46
CA SER A 96 -0.76 1.55 2.26
C SER A 96 -1.17 1.70 0.78
N CYS A 97 -2.46 1.74 0.51
CA CYS A 97 -3.02 1.67 -0.85
C CYS A 97 -3.95 2.85 -1.11
N PHE A 98 -3.94 3.33 -2.34
CA PHE A 98 -4.86 4.37 -2.82
C PHE A 98 -6.32 3.94 -2.69
N PHE A 99 -7.17 4.81 -2.14
CA PHE A 99 -8.59 4.49 -1.93
C PHE A 99 -9.33 4.24 -3.24
N GLY A 100 -8.96 4.90 -4.34
CA GLY A 100 -9.53 4.63 -5.66
C GLY A 100 -9.25 3.21 -6.14
N SER A 101 -8.04 2.67 -5.91
CA SER A 101 -7.72 1.28 -6.28
C SER A 101 -8.53 0.27 -5.44
N ILE A 102 -8.75 0.56 -4.16
CA ILE A 102 -9.61 -0.25 -3.30
C ILE A 102 -11.05 -0.18 -3.80
N ALA A 103 -11.55 1.02 -4.10
CA ALA A 103 -12.90 1.25 -4.60
C ALA A 103 -13.16 0.50 -5.92
N GLN A 104 -12.20 0.53 -6.84
CA GLN A 104 -12.30 -0.18 -8.12
C GLN A 104 -12.45 -1.69 -7.92
N LEU A 105 -11.69 -2.29 -7.00
CA LEU A 105 -11.80 -3.72 -6.70
C LEU A 105 -13.10 -4.06 -5.99
N VAL A 106 -13.55 -3.24 -5.04
CA VAL A 106 -14.86 -3.42 -4.39
C VAL A 106 -15.98 -3.36 -5.41
N ALA A 107 -15.91 -2.44 -6.40
CA ALA A 107 -16.89 -2.35 -7.48
C ALA A 107 -16.95 -3.61 -8.35
N THR A 108 -15.86 -4.37 -8.44
CA THR A 108 -15.84 -5.68 -9.14
C THR A 108 -16.25 -6.86 -8.24
N GLY A 109 -16.66 -6.58 -7.00
CA GLY A 109 -17.13 -7.59 -6.04
C GLY A 109 -16.04 -8.16 -5.13
N ALA A 110 -14.84 -7.57 -5.07
CA ALA A 110 -13.81 -8.01 -4.13
C ALA A 110 -14.27 -7.76 -2.68
N PRO A 111 -14.25 -8.79 -1.80
CA PRO A 111 -14.73 -8.68 -0.43
C PRO A 111 -13.65 -8.07 0.49
N ILE A 112 -13.33 -6.80 0.26
CA ILE A 112 -12.31 -6.05 1.01
C ILE A 112 -12.86 -4.71 1.49
N LYS A 113 -12.28 -4.18 2.57
CA LYS A 113 -12.58 -2.84 3.10
C LYS A 113 -11.29 -2.09 3.41
N ALA A 114 -11.24 -0.81 3.10
CA ALA A 114 -10.30 0.11 3.71
C ALA A 114 -10.65 0.26 5.20
N VAL A 115 -9.65 0.21 6.09
CA VAL A 115 -9.88 0.14 7.55
C VAL A 115 -9.26 1.29 8.34
N VAL A 116 -8.29 2.00 7.77
CA VAL A 116 -7.59 3.13 8.40
C VAL A 116 -6.87 3.97 7.35
N SER A 117 -6.89 5.30 7.49
CA SER A 117 -6.09 6.21 6.67
C SER A 117 -4.63 6.20 7.10
N THR A 118 -3.70 6.15 6.16
CA THR A 118 -2.26 6.12 6.46
C THR A 118 -1.44 7.15 5.69
N TYR A 119 -2.02 7.76 4.65
CA TYR A 119 -1.41 8.90 3.97
C TYR A 119 -2.45 9.82 3.35
N GLY A 120 -2.03 11.04 3.10
CA GLY A 120 -2.84 12.07 2.44
C GLY A 120 -1.97 13.21 1.95
N SER A 121 -2.61 14.26 1.47
CA SER A 121 -1.97 15.50 1.05
C SER A 121 -2.65 16.71 1.68
N SER A 122 -1.83 17.70 2.03
CA SER A 122 -2.24 18.94 2.67
C SER A 122 -1.25 20.04 2.34
N ASP A 123 -1.44 21.25 2.86
CA ASP A 123 -0.50 22.35 2.68
C ASP A 123 0.92 22.04 3.20
N SER A 124 1.03 21.15 4.20
CA SER A 124 2.32 20.77 4.79
C SER A 124 3.04 19.65 4.06
N ILE A 125 2.32 18.82 3.31
CA ILE A 125 2.85 17.72 2.51
C ILE A 125 1.96 17.51 1.29
N SER A 126 2.59 17.38 0.13
CA SER A 126 1.91 17.18 -1.15
C SER A 126 2.81 16.40 -2.10
N SER A 127 2.23 15.78 -3.11
CA SER A 127 2.96 15.39 -4.32
C SER A 127 2.94 16.54 -5.31
N GLY A 128 3.89 16.52 -6.24
CA GLY A 128 3.94 17.50 -7.32
C GLY A 128 4.35 16.84 -8.63
N ILE A 129 3.73 17.29 -9.71
CA ILE A 129 4.20 16.99 -11.06
C ILE A 129 5.31 17.97 -11.36
N VAL A 130 6.54 17.44 -11.50
CA VAL A 130 7.75 18.22 -11.67
C VAL A 130 8.43 17.97 -13.00
N THR A 131 9.20 18.96 -13.47
CA THR A 131 10.15 18.85 -14.57
C THR A 131 11.53 19.33 -14.11
N LEU A 132 12.56 19.10 -14.91
CA LEU A 132 13.83 19.79 -14.71
C LEU A 132 13.66 21.29 -15.00
N ARG A 133 14.28 22.15 -14.21
CA ARG A 133 14.31 23.59 -14.48
C ARG A 133 14.93 23.87 -15.86
N GLY A 134 14.25 24.70 -16.67
CA GLY A 134 14.62 24.98 -18.05
C GLY A 134 13.96 24.07 -19.08
N SER A 135 13.11 23.12 -18.63
CA SER A 135 12.22 22.40 -19.52
C SER A 135 11.26 23.37 -20.25
N SER A 136 10.89 23.05 -21.49
CA SER A 136 9.86 23.77 -22.24
C SER A 136 8.43 23.45 -21.74
N ILE A 137 8.28 22.47 -20.85
CA ILE A 137 7.00 22.06 -20.29
C ILE A 137 6.70 22.98 -19.11
N SER A 138 5.61 23.76 -19.22
CA SER A 138 5.18 24.75 -18.23
C SER A 138 3.69 24.64 -17.86
N SER A 139 2.93 23.82 -18.59
CA SER A 139 1.49 23.65 -18.41
C SER A 139 1.04 22.22 -18.68
N ALA A 140 -0.20 21.91 -18.31
CA ALA A 140 -0.85 20.63 -18.62
C ALA A 140 -0.86 20.34 -20.14
N LYS A 141 -1.06 21.36 -20.97
CA LYS A 141 -1.12 21.21 -22.44
C LYS A 141 0.21 20.75 -23.03
N ASP A 142 1.31 21.14 -22.42
CA ASP A 142 2.66 20.79 -22.89
C ASP A 142 2.98 19.30 -22.62
N LEU A 143 2.16 18.61 -21.81
CA LEU A 143 2.33 17.17 -21.56
C LEU A 143 1.76 16.27 -22.66
N VAL A 144 0.99 16.81 -23.61
CA VAL A 144 0.47 16.03 -24.75
C VAL A 144 1.65 15.48 -25.56
N GLY A 145 1.68 14.16 -25.75
CA GLY A 145 2.77 13.44 -26.43
C GLY A 145 4.04 13.23 -25.55
N LYS A 146 3.99 13.57 -24.26
CA LYS A 146 5.12 13.45 -23.33
C LYS A 146 4.98 12.24 -22.41
N LYS A 147 6.10 11.87 -21.79
CA LYS A 147 6.23 10.79 -20.83
C LYS A 147 6.27 11.36 -19.40
N VAL A 148 5.36 10.91 -18.54
CA VAL A 148 5.32 11.30 -17.13
C VAL A 148 5.58 10.08 -16.27
N ALA A 149 6.62 10.11 -15.45
CA ALA A 149 6.90 9.05 -14.50
C ALA A 149 5.88 9.05 -13.36
N VAL A 150 5.38 7.88 -13.03
CA VAL A 150 4.52 7.59 -11.87
C VAL A 150 5.05 6.36 -11.14
N ASN A 151 4.71 6.18 -9.86
CA ASN A 151 5.15 4.99 -9.13
C ASN A 151 4.48 3.71 -9.66
N THR A 152 3.21 3.79 -10.03
CA THR A 152 2.40 2.69 -10.58
C THR A 152 1.19 3.25 -11.32
N LEU A 153 0.58 2.43 -12.17
CA LEU A 153 -0.69 2.77 -12.83
C LEU A 153 -1.88 2.36 -11.95
N GLY A 154 -3.04 2.96 -12.19
CA GLY A 154 -4.27 2.72 -11.41
C GLY A 154 -4.19 3.24 -9.98
N ALA A 155 -3.34 4.25 -9.71
CA ALA A 155 -3.11 4.78 -8.38
C ALA A 155 -3.24 6.31 -8.32
N ASN A 156 -2.95 6.88 -7.15
CA ASN A 156 -3.14 8.30 -6.84
C ASN A 156 -2.49 9.25 -7.86
N ALA A 157 -1.24 8.99 -8.26
CA ALA A 157 -0.53 9.82 -9.22
C ALA A 157 -1.30 9.93 -10.56
N GLU A 158 -1.78 8.82 -11.10
CA GLU A 158 -2.58 8.80 -12.33
C GLU A 158 -3.89 9.58 -12.14
N ALA A 159 -4.59 9.36 -11.02
CA ALA A 159 -5.85 10.06 -10.74
C ALA A 159 -5.67 11.58 -10.65
N VAL A 160 -4.60 12.05 -10.02
CA VAL A 160 -4.28 13.48 -9.94
C VAL A 160 -3.91 14.03 -11.31
N ILE A 161 -3.08 13.34 -12.09
CA ILE A 161 -2.67 13.75 -13.44
C ILE A 161 -3.90 13.86 -14.34
N ASP A 162 -4.73 12.82 -14.44
CA ASP A 162 -5.94 12.82 -15.27
C ASP A 162 -6.88 13.97 -14.90
N THR A 163 -7.09 14.15 -13.58
CA THR A 163 -7.94 15.24 -13.06
C THR A 163 -7.37 16.61 -13.43
N TRP A 164 -6.06 16.82 -13.30
CA TRP A 164 -5.41 18.05 -13.67
C TRP A 164 -5.51 18.35 -15.17
N LEU A 165 -5.22 17.35 -16.02
CA LEU A 165 -5.32 17.46 -17.46
C LEU A 165 -6.75 17.82 -17.89
N LYS A 166 -7.77 17.12 -17.33
CA LYS A 166 -9.18 17.39 -17.58
C LYS A 166 -9.59 18.81 -17.14
N LYS A 167 -9.23 19.22 -15.91
CA LYS A 167 -9.50 20.58 -15.40
C LYS A 167 -8.79 21.68 -16.20
N SER A 168 -7.69 21.35 -16.85
CA SER A 168 -6.94 22.24 -17.75
C SER A 168 -7.54 22.33 -19.17
N GLY A 169 -8.67 21.66 -19.42
CA GLY A 169 -9.42 21.72 -20.67
C GLY A 169 -8.91 20.81 -21.77
N LEU A 170 -8.12 19.77 -21.44
CA LEU A 170 -7.72 18.77 -22.44
C LEU A 170 -8.88 17.80 -22.72
N SER A 171 -9.03 17.43 -23.99
CA SER A 171 -9.98 16.39 -24.39
C SER A 171 -9.48 15.00 -23.97
N SER A 172 -10.40 14.02 -23.89
CA SER A 172 -10.03 12.63 -23.58
C SER A 172 -8.96 12.07 -24.54
N ASP A 173 -9.00 12.46 -25.82
CA ASP A 173 -8.00 12.02 -26.81
C ASP A 173 -6.63 12.69 -26.60
N GLN A 174 -6.59 13.91 -26.08
CA GLN A 174 -5.34 14.57 -25.69
C GLN A 174 -4.76 13.96 -24.41
N ILE A 175 -5.61 13.64 -23.43
CA ILE A 175 -5.20 12.98 -22.19
C ILE A 175 -4.57 11.61 -22.50
N LYS A 176 -5.15 10.81 -23.39
CA LYS A 176 -4.59 9.51 -23.84
C LYS A 176 -3.22 9.62 -24.52
N GLN A 177 -2.85 10.80 -25.02
CA GLN A 177 -1.53 11.02 -25.61
C GLN A 177 -0.44 11.28 -24.55
N VAL A 178 -0.80 11.54 -23.30
CA VAL A 178 0.15 11.60 -22.19
C VAL A 178 0.52 10.18 -21.79
N THR A 179 1.78 9.79 -21.93
CA THR A 179 2.22 8.45 -21.61
C THR A 179 2.68 8.37 -20.15
N LEU A 180 1.94 7.65 -19.31
CA LEU A 180 2.39 7.36 -17.94
C LEU A 180 3.39 6.20 -17.93
N VAL A 181 4.56 6.42 -17.31
CA VAL A 181 5.66 5.45 -17.23
C VAL A 181 5.83 5.01 -15.78
N PRO A 182 5.44 3.76 -15.42
CA PRO A 182 5.63 3.26 -14.08
C PRO A 182 7.11 3.02 -13.78
N LEU A 183 7.64 3.65 -12.74
CA LEU A 183 9.03 3.54 -12.29
C LEU A 183 9.07 3.38 -10.76
N PRO A 184 9.99 2.56 -10.24
CA PRO A 184 10.28 2.57 -8.81
C PRO A 184 10.63 4.00 -8.34
N PRO A 185 10.07 4.48 -7.21
CA PRO A 185 10.26 5.88 -6.78
C PRO A 185 11.72 6.32 -6.69
N LEU A 186 12.62 5.43 -6.25
CA LEU A 186 14.07 5.74 -6.13
C LEU A 186 14.76 5.95 -7.50
N ASN A 187 14.18 5.48 -8.60
CA ASN A 187 14.73 5.60 -9.94
C ASN A 187 14.17 6.80 -10.72
N THR A 188 13.11 7.42 -10.22
CA THR A 188 12.32 8.44 -10.94
C THR A 188 13.16 9.68 -11.28
N ILE A 189 13.93 10.20 -10.32
CA ILE A 189 14.77 11.39 -10.54
C ILE A 189 15.88 11.11 -11.54
N GLN A 190 16.51 9.93 -11.48
CA GLN A 190 17.53 9.56 -12.44
C GLN A 190 16.98 9.45 -13.87
N ALA A 191 15.77 8.90 -14.02
CA ALA A 191 15.09 8.81 -15.32
C ALA A 191 14.77 10.21 -15.87
N LEU A 192 14.33 11.14 -15.02
CA LEU A 192 14.08 12.52 -15.38
C LEU A 192 15.37 13.23 -15.82
N GLN A 193 16.46 13.09 -15.07
CA GLN A 193 17.77 13.68 -15.40
C GLN A 193 18.37 13.12 -16.71
N ARG A 194 18.08 11.86 -17.04
CA ARG A 194 18.52 11.21 -18.29
C ARG A 194 17.55 11.43 -19.45
N HIS A 195 16.51 12.26 -19.27
CA HIS A 195 15.48 12.52 -20.29
C HIS A 195 14.78 11.24 -20.81
N GLN A 196 14.69 10.20 -19.96
CA GLN A 196 13.92 8.99 -20.25
C GLN A 196 12.42 9.23 -20.05
N VAL A 197 12.10 10.21 -19.20
CA VAL A 197 10.78 10.80 -19.01
C VAL A 197 10.90 12.33 -19.04
N ASP A 198 9.80 13.01 -19.37
CA ASP A 198 9.75 14.47 -19.54
C ASP A 198 9.31 15.19 -18.25
N ALA A 199 8.47 14.51 -17.45
CA ALA A 199 8.00 14.97 -16.15
C ALA A 199 7.87 13.78 -15.19
N ALA A 200 7.65 14.06 -13.90
CA ALA A 200 7.48 13.03 -12.88
C ALA A 200 6.52 13.49 -11.78
N ASP A 201 5.70 12.59 -11.27
CA ASP A 201 4.99 12.79 -10.01
C ASP A 201 5.85 12.29 -8.85
N ILE A 202 6.19 13.19 -7.91
CA ILE A 202 7.01 12.87 -6.74
C ILE A 202 6.54 13.65 -5.50
N GLY A 203 6.72 13.04 -4.33
CA GLY A 203 6.37 13.65 -3.05
C GLY A 203 7.32 14.78 -2.65
N SER A 204 6.82 15.72 -1.84
CA SER A 204 7.57 16.91 -1.37
C SER A 204 8.86 16.57 -0.63
N GLY A 205 8.93 15.43 0.06
CA GLY A 205 10.18 14.93 0.67
C GLY A 205 11.25 14.63 -0.38
N GLN A 206 10.87 13.92 -1.43
CA GLN A 206 11.77 13.59 -2.54
C GLN A 206 12.17 14.83 -3.35
N ILE A 207 11.26 15.81 -3.53
CA ILE A 207 11.60 17.10 -4.16
C ILE A 207 12.72 17.77 -3.37
N LYS A 208 12.56 17.94 -2.06
CA LYS A 208 13.56 18.55 -1.16
C LYS A 208 14.89 17.81 -1.20
N ALA A 209 14.86 16.48 -1.09
CA ALA A 209 16.06 15.65 -1.14
C ALA A 209 16.80 15.82 -2.48
N THR A 210 16.08 15.84 -3.59
CA THR A 210 16.64 16.05 -4.93
C THR A 210 17.27 17.43 -5.06
N GLU A 211 16.59 18.48 -4.62
CA GLU A 211 17.11 19.85 -4.69
C GLU A 211 18.36 20.05 -3.81
N ALA A 212 18.46 19.34 -2.69
CA ALA A 212 19.64 19.34 -1.84
C ALA A 212 20.90 18.78 -2.54
N THR A 213 20.76 17.91 -3.54
CA THR A 213 21.86 17.43 -4.39
C THR A 213 22.30 18.43 -5.46
N GLY A 214 21.65 19.59 -5.57
CA GLY A 214 21.92 20.62 -6.58
C GLY A 214 21.07 20.51 -7.85
N VAL A 215 20.29 19.45 -8.02
CA VAL A 215 19.34 19.32 -9.12
C VAL A 215 18.22 20.35 -8.95
N LYS A 216 17.92 21.12 -10.00
CA LYS A 216 16.87 22.14 -9.95
C LYS A 216 15.62 21.61 -10.61
N LEU A 217 14.55 21.55 -9.85
CA LEU A 217 13.23 21.13 -10.30
C LEU A 217 12.33 22.36 -10.53
N GLN A 218 11.30 22.17 -11.35
CA GLN A 218 10.18 23.08 -11.53
C GLN A 218 8.91 22.28 -11.28
N THR A 219 8.15 22.65 -10.25
CA THR A 219 6.83 22.08 -9.99
C THR A 219 5.83 22.74 -10.94
N LEU A 220 5.12 21.93 -11.72
CA LEU A 220 4.07 22.38 -12.64
C LEU A 220 2.74 22.58 -11.88
N VAL A 221 2.42 21.64 -11.00
CA VAL A 221 1.21 21.63 -10.17
C VAL A 221 1.43 20.75 -8.96
N LYS A 222 0.77 21.06 -7.86
CA LYS A 222 0.66 20.16 -6.70
C LYS A 222 -0.70 19.43 -6.74
N ASP A 223 -0.75 18.24 -6.17
CA ASP A 223 -1.99 17.48 -6.05
C ASP A 223 -3.06 18.26 -5.28
N THR A 224 -2.67 18.97 -4.22
CA THR A 224 -3.56 19.85 -3.44
C THR A 224 -4.11 21.04 -4.25
N ASP A 225 -3.41 21.51 -5.27
CA ASP A 225 -3.93 22.55 -6.19
C ASP A 225 -5.01 21.96 -7.12
N VAL A 226 -4.94 20.65 -7.37
CA VAL A 226 -5.87 19.94 -8.27
C VAL A 226 -7.15 19.51 -7.54
N VAL A 227 -7.02 18.88 -6.38
CA VAL A 227 -8.15 18.23 -5.68
C VAL A 227 -8.41 18.76 -4.27
N GLY A 228 -7.62 19.74 -3.80
CA GLY A 228 -7.64 20.21 -2.42
C GLY A 228 -6.91 19.24 -1.47
N PRO A 229 -6.85 19.55 -0.17
CA PRO A 229 -6.36 18.60 0.85
C PRO A 229 -7.26 17.35 0.93
N TYR A 230 -6.66 16.16 1.04
CA TYR A 230 -7.40 14.89 1.03
C TYR A 230 -6.68 13.77 1.79
N ASN A 231 -7.42 12.77 2.26
CA ASN A 231 -6.86 11.46 2.61
C ASN A 231 -6.74 10.62 1.33
N GLY A 232 -5.51 10.24 0.98
CA GLY A 232 -5.23 9.56 -0.29
C GLY A 232 -5.47 8.07 -0.24
N GLY A 233 -5.22 7.46 0.93
CA GLY A 233 -5.31 6.02 1.06
C GLY A 233 -4.94 5.51 2.43
N GLY A 234 -4.89 4.19 2.51
CA GLY A 234 -4.65 3.50 3.76
C GLY A 234 -4.56 1.99 3.61
N PHE A 235 -4.68 1.29 4.71
CA PHE A 235 -4.68 -0.15 4.73
C PHE A 235 -6.06 -0.73 4.44
N ALA A 236 -6.07 -1.88 3.79
CA ALA A 236 -7.27 -2.68 3.55
C ALA A 236 -7.11 -4.09 4.13
N MET A 237 -8.24 -4.70 4.47
CA MET A 237 -8.35 -6.09 4.93
C MET A 237 -9.53 -6.76 4.25
N THR A 238 -9.52 -8.11 4.16
CA THR A 238 -10.66 -8.84 3.63
C THR A 238 -11.81 -8.92 4.64
N ASP A 239 -13.05 -8.95 4.15
CA ASP A 239 -14.23 -9.09 5.01
C ASP A 239 -14.17 -10.37 5.85
N ASP A 240 -13.64 -11.47 5.29
CA ASP A 240 -13.46 -12.72 6.02
C ASP A 240 -12.45 -12.60 7.16
N PHE A 241 -11.29 -11.96 6.91
CA PHE A 241 -10.32 -11.74 7.97
C PHE A 241 -10.90 -10.89 9.10
N LEU A 242 -11.58 -9.79 8.76
CA LEU A 242 -12.22 -8.88 9.71
C LEU A 242 -13.26 -9.61 10.57
N LYS A 243 -14.05 -10.50 9.96
CA LYS A 243 -15.09 -11.28 10.63
C LYS A 243 -14.52 -12.39 11.52
N GLN A 244 -13.46 -13.07 11.06
CA GLN A 244 -12.85 -14.19 11.78
C GLN A 244 -11.89 -13.73 12.88
N ASN A 245 -11.31 -12.52 12.75
CA ASN A 245 -10.29 -12.00 13.64
C ASN A 245 -10.63 -10.59 14.16
N PRO A 246 -11.79 -10.38 14.80
CA PRO A 246 -12.27 -9.04 15.16
C PRO A 246 -11.38 -8.32 16.19
N ARG A 247 -10.82 -9.03 17.17
CA ARG A 247 -9.92 -8.45 18.19
C ARG A 247 -8.54 -8.14 17.60
N THR A 248 -7.99 -9.07 16.83
CA THR A 248 -6.74 -8.88 16.07
C THR A 248 -6.87 -7.67 15.14
N SER A 249 -7.97 -7.59 14.39
CA SER A 249 -8.26 -6.46 13.50
C SER A 249 -8.36 -5.14 14.28
N GLN A 250 -9.04 -5.14 15.44
CA GLN A 250 -9.15 -3.95 16.27
C GLN A 250 -7.78 -3.51 16.83
N THR A 251 -6.96 -4.44 17.33
CA THR A 251 -5.60 -4.15 17.80
C THR A 251 -4.76 -3.54 16.68
N LEU A 252 -4.77 -4.18 15.51
CA LEU A 252 -3.99 -3.77 14.35
C LEU A 252 -4.39 -2.35 13.86
N VAL A 253 -5.67 -2.18 13.56
CA VAL A 253 -6.21 -0.92 13.02
C VAL A 253 -6.07 0.23 14.01
N THR A 254 -6.37 -0.03 15.29
CA THR A 254 -6.20 0.99 16.36
C THR A 254 -4.73 1.30 16.61
N GLY A 255 -3.84 0.30 16.56
CA GLY A 255 -2.39 0.48 16.68
C GLY A 255 -1.84 1.39 15.59
N VAL A 256 -2.23 1.14 14.34
CA VAL A 256 -1.90 1.99 13.18
C VAL A 256 -2.43 3.41 13.36
N ALA A 257 -3.69 3.58 13.78
CA ALA A 257 -4.26 4.92 14.04
C ALA A 257 -3.51 5.68 15.15
N LYS A 258 -3.04 4.99 16.19
CA LYS A 258 -2.17 5.56 17.23
C LYS A 258 -0.81 5.98 16.66
N ALA A 259 -0.23 5.19 15.74
CA ALA A 259 1.05 5.54 15.11
C ALA A 259 0.92 6.75 14.17
N VAL A 260 -0.15 6.87 13.40
CA VAL A 260 -0.48 8.10 12.65
C VAL A 260 -0.54 9.30 13.60
N ARG A 261 -1.30 9.19 14.70
CA ARG A 261 -1.39 10.25 15.70
C ARG A 261 -0.04 10.58 16.33
N TYR A 262 0.82 9.58 16.55
CA TYR A 262 2.17 9.78 17.07
C TYR A 262 3.02 10.60 16.09
N ILE A 263 3.04 10.25 14.80
CA ILE A 263 3.74 10.99 13.75
C ILE A 263 3.31 12.47 13.75
N GLU A 264 2.02 12.73 13.80
CA GLU A 264 1.48 14.10 13.71
C GLU A 264 1.68 14.93 15.00
N ALA A 265 2.07 14.29 16.10
CA ALA A 265 2.32 14.94 17.40
C ALA A 265 3.80 15.11 17.72
N HIS A 266 4.71 14.54 16.96
CA HIS A 266 6.15 14.54 17.25
C HIS A 266 6.94 15.06 16.05
N ASP A 267 8.13 15.59 16.31
CA ASP A 267 9.02 16.02 15.24
C ASP A 267 9.62 14.84 14.47
N ARG A 268 10.07 15.13 13.26
CA ARG A 268 10.64 14.13 12.33
C ARG A 268 11.79 13.34 12.96
N ALA A 269 12.67 13.98 13.72
CA ALA A 269 13.84 13.34 14.29
C ALA A 269 13.45 12.33 15.40
N GLN A 270 12.42 12.65 16.19
CA GLN A 270 11.89 11.73 17.21
C GLN A 270 11.29 10.49 16.59
N VAL A 271 10.52 10.62 15.51
CA VAL A 271 9.92 9.47 14.79
C VAL A 271 11.01 8.63 14.16
N LEU A 272 11.95 9.24 13.44
CA LEU A 272 13.05 8.52 12.78
C LEU A 272 13.92 7.75 13.78
N LYS A 273 14.26 8.35 14.92
CA LYS A 273 15.04 7.66 15.95
C LYS A 273 14.43 6.33 16.38
N ILE A 274 13.09 6.27 16.51
CA ILE A 274 12.38 5.04 16.88
C ILE A 274 12.34 4.07 15.72
N TYR A 275 12.00 4.59 14.53
CA TYR A 275 11.81 3.77 13.36
C TYR A 275 13.12 3.15 12.84
N ASP A 276 14.22 3.90 12.83
CA ASP A 276 15.55 3.42 12.46
C ASP A 276 16.06 2.32 13.40
N ALA A 277 15.80 2.47 14.70
CA ALA A 277 16.13 1.42 15.67
C ALA A 277 15.32 0.14 15.37
N TRP A 278 14.04 0.29 15.03
CA TRP A 278 13.20 -0.84 14.64
C TRP A 278 13.71 -1.52 13.37
N LEU A 279 14.02 -0.74 12.31
CA LEU A 279 14.56 -1.26 11.05
C LEU A 279 15.85 -2.07 11.29
N LYS A 280 16.79 -1.52 12.06
CA LYS A 280 18.06 -2.19 12.38
C LYS A 280 17.84 -3.49 13.14
N ASN A 281 16.94 -3.49 14.14
CA ASN A 281 16.65 -4.66 14.97
C ASN A 281 15.91 -5.78 14.21
N HIS A 282 15.25 -5.45 13.09
CA HIS A 282 14.51 -6.42 12.27
C HIS A 282 15.24 -6.80 10.97
N GLY A 283 16.52 -6.41 10.81
CA GLY A 283 17.32 -6.79 9.64
C GLY A 283 17.06 -5.92 8.39
N TYR A 284 16.44 -4.74 8.55
CA TYR A 284 16.13 -3.78 7.47
C TYR A 284 17.02 -2.53 7.55
N GLY A 285 18.19 -2.63 8.16
CA GLY A 285 19.11 -1.50 8.34
C GLY A 285 19.49 -0.79 7.04
N ASP A 286 19.53 -1.49 5.91
CA ASP A 286 19.83 -0.94 4.59
C ASP A 286 18.79 0.09 4.10
N TYR A 287 17.58 0.13 4.71
CA TYR A 287 16.56 1.12 4.34
C TYR A 287 16.67 2.44 5.10
N VAL A 288 17.47 2.51 6.18
CA VAL A 288 17.56 3.70 7.05
C VAL A 288 17.92 4.95 6.25
N GLU A 289 18.98 4.88 5.44
CA GLU A 289 19.44 6.04 4.67
C GLU A 289 18.35 6.55 3.70
N ALA A 290 17.66 5.63 3.01
CA ALA A 290 16.58 6.00 2.09
C ALA A 290 15.39 6.62 2.81
N VAL A 291 15.02 6.12 3.98
CA VAL A 291 13.96 6.69 4.83
C VAL A 291 14.37 8.08 5.32
N ASP A 292 15.59 8.23 5.81
CA ASP A 292 16.12 9.51 6.30
C ASP A 292 16.16 10.59 5.21
N GLN A 293 16.43 10.20 3.99
CA GLN A 293 16.48 11.15 2.87
C GLN A 293 15.10 11.55 2.36
N ASN A 294 14.16 10.62 2.29
CA ASN A 294 12.93 10.79 1.51
C ASN A 294 11.67 11.04 2.35
N TRP A 295 11.63 10.60 3.62
CA TRP A 295 10.42 10.78 4.41
C TRP A 295 10.23 12.24 4.84
N ALA A 296 9.04 12.78 4.57
CA ALA A 296 8.71 14.19 4.79
C ALA A 296 8.46 14.58 6.25
N GLY A 297 8.31 13.62 7.18
CA GLY A 297 8.07 13.86 8.61
C GLY A 297 6.59 13.90 9.02
N THR A 298 5.67 13.61 8.11
CA THR A 298 4.22 13.54 8.36
C THR A 298 3.58 12.53 7.44
N THR A 299 2.40 12.06 7.78
CA THR A 299 1.57 11.21 6.91
C THR A 299 0.71 12.03 5.94
N GLY A 300 0.46 13.29 6.25
CA GLY A 300 -0.49 14.13 5.52
C GLY A 300 -1.97 13.78 5.75
N VAL A 301 -2.27 12.81 6.60
CA VAL A 301 -3.65 12.40 6.91
C VAL A 301 -4.42 13.56 7.52
N ALA A 302 -5.56 13.94 6.94
CA ALA A 302 -6.39 15.05 7.42
C ALA A 302 -7.01 14.75 8.79
N THR A 303 -7.41 13.50 9.04
CA THR A 303 -7.96 13.02 10.32
C THR A 303 -6.85 12.61 11.31
N LYS A 304 -5.92 13.51 11.58
CA LYS A 304 -4.66 13.29 12.33
C LYS A 304 -4.81 12.62 13.71
N LYS A 305 -5.93 12.84 14.39
CA LYS A 305 -6.16 12.29 15.74
C LYS A 305 -6.66 10.86 15.72
N THR A 306 -7.42 10.51 14.70
CA THR A 306 -8.15 9.24 14.63
C THR A 306 -7.75 8.35 13.45
N ALA A 307 -7.14 8.91 12.41
CA ALA A 307 -6.88 8.25 11.13
C ALA A 307 -8.14 7.59 10.53
N ALA A 308 -9.32 8.11 10.89
CA ALA A 308 -10.61 7.63 10.38
C ALA A 308 -10.78 7.98 8.90
N ILE A 309 -11.48 7.12 8.19
CA ILE A 309 -11.85 7.32 6.79
C ILE A 309 -13.22 7.97 6.74
N SER A 310 -13.39 9.01 5.91
CA SER A 310 -14.68 9.64 5.64
C SER A 310 -15.24 9.21 4.28
N ALA A 311 -16.55 9.36 4.10
CA ALA A 311 -17.17 9.12 2.80
C ALA A 311 -16.58 10.04 1.72
N GLY A 312 -16.21 11.28 2.07
CA GLY A 312 -15.60 12.24 1.14
C GLY A 312 -14.25 11.76 0.61
N ASP A 313 -13.44 11.07 1.44
CA ASP A 313 -12.14 10.51 1.00
C ASP A 313 -12.30 9.45 -0.10
N ILE A 314 -13.43 8.77 -0.14
CA ILE A 314 -13.72 7.75 -1.14
C ILE A 314 -14.45 8.35 -2.36
N SER A 315 -15.46 9.22 -2.13
CA SER A 315 -16.28 9.79 -3.20
C SER A 315 -15.45 10.56 -4.23
N LEU A 316 -14.41 11.28 -3.77
CA LEU A 316 -13.46 11.99 -4.64
C LEU A 316 -12.91 11.07 -5.76
N TRP A 317 -12.64 9.83 -5.43
CA TRP A 317 -12.02 8.87 -6.37
C TRP A 317 -13.05 8.02 -7.10
N LEU A 318 -14.24 7.82 -6.54
CA LEU A 318 -15.36 7.21 -7.27
C LEU A 318 -15.77 8.06 -8.47
N ASP A 319 -15.77 9.39 -8.32
CA ASP A 319 -16.06 10.33 -9.43
C ASP A 319 -15.02 10.18 -10.56
N TRP A 320 -13.72 10.11 -10.22
CA TRP A 320 -12.66 9.88 -11.21
C TRP A 320 -12.80 8.53 -11.93
N LEU A 321 -13.08 7.45 -11.17
CA LEU A 321 -13.29 6.10 -11.73
C LEU A 321 -14.54 6.05 -12.63
N ALA A 322 -15.62 6.73 -12.25
CA ALA A 322 -16.84 6.81 -13.04
C ALA A 322 -16.61 7.59 -14.36
N ASP A 323 -15.87 8.69 -14.30
CA ASP A 323 -15.49 9.48 -15.50
C ASP A 323 -14.68 8.66 -16.52
N ARG A 324 -13.92 7.68 -16.05
CA ARG A 324 -13.14 6.75 -16.89
C ARG A 324 -13.97 5.56 -17.40
N GLY A 325 -15.13 5.34 -16.81
CA GLY A 325 -15.95 4.15 -17.06
C GLY A 325 -15.46 2.89 -16.33
N ASP A 326 -14.56 3.05 -15.35
CA ASP A 326 -13.98 1.94 -14.58
C ASP A 326 -14.96 1.43 -13.51
N VAL A 327 -15.91 2.24 -13.06
CA VAL A 327 -16.97 1.86 -12.14
C VAL A 327 -18.34 2.41 -12.59
N ASP A 328 -19.41 1.71 -12.24
CA ASP A 328 -20.78 2.18 -12.37
C ASP A 328 -21.20 2.85 -11.05
N PRO A 329 -21.34 4.18 -10.99
CA PRO A 329 -21.64 4.90 -9.75
C PRO A 329 -23.03 4.57 -9.17
N SER A 330 -23.90 3.89 -9.94
CA SER A 330 -25.20 3.43 -9.44
C SER A 330 -25.08 2.13 -8.60
N LYS A 331 -23.94 1.43 -8.66
CA LYS A 331 -23.72 0.12 -8.03
C LYS A 331 -22.77 0.15 -6.85
N ILE A 332 -22.11 1.27 -6.57
CA ILE A 332 -21.16 1.40 -5.48
C ILE A 332 -21.32 2.76 -4.81
N THR A 333 -21.28 2.76 -3.49
CA THR A 333 -21.25 3.96 -2.66
C THR A 333 -19.94 4.02 -1.87
N ALA A 334 -19.60 5.19 -1.36
CA ALA A 334 -18.40 5.32 -0.53
C ALA A 334 -18.40 4.37 0.66
N THR A 335 -19.55 4.14 1.30
CA THR A 335 -19.70 3.27 2.47
C THR A 335 -19.51 1.78 2.17
N ASP A 336 -19.57 1.38 0.90
CA ASP A 336 -19.24 0.01 0.49
C ASP A 336 -17.74 -0.26 0.51
N VAL A 337 -16.91 0.78 0.50
CA VAL A 337 -15.45 0.68 0.32
C VAL A 337 -14.69 0.65 1.64
N TYR A 338 -15.22 1.25 2.72
CA TYR A 338 -14.49 1.37 3.96
C TYR A 338 -15.30 0.98 5.20
N THR A 339 -14.59 0.78 6.32
CA THR A 339 -15.18 0.65 7.65
C THR A 339 -14.25 1.25 8.72
N ASN A 340 -14.82 2.00 9.66
CA ASN A 340 -14.12 2.45 10.86
C ASN A 340 -14.44 1.56 12.08
N ALA A 341 -15.15 0.45 11.92
CA ALA A 341 -15.65 -0.38 13.01
C ALA A 341 -14.53 -0.92 13.92
N TYR A 342 -13.34 -1.13 13.36
CA TYR A 342 -12.16 -1.66 14.07
C TYR A 342 -11.21 -0.57 14.57
N ASN A 343 -11.48 0.69 14.30
CA ASN A 343 -10.69 1.82 14.78
C ASN A 343 -11.28 2.38 16.08
N ALA A 344 -10.73 2.01 17.23
CA ALA A 344 -11.24 2.46 18.51
C ALA A 344 -11.09 3.99 18.73
N LEU A 345 -10.22 4.67 17.97
CA LEU A 345 -10.09 6.13 18.04
C LEU A 345 -11.20 6.84 17.27
N ALA A 346 -11.72 6.23 16.20
CA ALA A 346 -12.82 6.79 15.40
C ALA A 346 -14.19 6.74 16.11
N LYS A 347 -14.32 5.92 17.16
CA LYS A 347 -15.59 5.76 17.91
C LYS A 347 -15.77 6.81 19.02
N LYS A 348 -14.80 7.72 19.20
CA LYS A 348 -14.79 8.70 20.31
C LYS A 348 -15.16 10.12 19.88
N ASP A 349 -15.43 10.33 18.60
CA ASP A 349 -15.96 11.58 18.05
C ASP A 349 -17.49 11.39 17.77
#